data_5fe74be2059c5534b0d35881a39e2344
#
_entry.id   5fe74be2059c5534b0d35881a39e2344
#
_cell.length_a   1.000
_cell.length_b   1.000
_cell.length_c   1.000
_cell.angle_alpha   90.00
_cell.angle_beta   90.00
_cell.angle_gamma   90.00
#
_symmetry.space_group_name_H-M   'P 1'
#
loop_
_entity.id
_entity.type
_entity.pdbx_description
1 polymer ?
#
loop_
_entity_poly.entity_id
_entity_poly.type
_entity_poly.pdbx_seq_one_letter_code
_entity_poly.pdbx_strand_id
1 'polypeptide(L)'
;IDPNLTTGDKISSDALLNKCYANFAVAGNGGANGDCDIDGLDGGTTGFLRQLFNSNELTTDEAICAWGDDGIENFNTSMPDASHPMLAGLYNRLYVGITYCNQYLQDYADVDKQKTAECRFLRAFQFYLLMDGWGNVPFPTAISSDAPQQIKRADLFAWIESELKEIEPDLAEAKPEKEGEAGYGRVDKAAAWMLLARLYINAQ
;
A
#
# COMPACT_ATOMS: atom_id res chain seq x y z
N ILE A 1 11.99 12.45 1.78
CA ILE A 1 11.22 13.55 1.15
C ILE A 1 12.01 13.98 -0.07
N ASP A 2 11.42 13.88 -1.27
CA ASP A 2 12.05 14.31 -2.51
C ASP A 2 12.38 15.82 -2.42
N PRO A 3 13.66 16.22 -2.56
CA PRO A 3 14.04 17.63 -2.49
C PRO A 3 13.39 18.50 -3.60
N ASN A 4 12.87 17.89 -4.67
CA ASN A 4 12.12 18.60 -5.71
C ASN A 4 10.70 19.00 -5.25
N LEU A 5 10.16 18.43 -4.18
CA LEU A 5 8.90 18.87 -3.57
C LEU A 5 9.01 20.26 -2.89
N THR A 6 10.22 20.74 -2.65
CA THR A 6 10.47 22.03 -1.96
C THR A 6 10.69 23.20 -2.91
N THR A 7 10.73 23.00 -4.24
CA THR A 7 11.08 24.04 -5.21
C THR A 7 9.88 24.77 -5.84
N GLY A 8 8.70 24.69 -5.25
CA GLY A 8 7.56 25.56 -5.64
C GLY A 8 6.72 25.08 -6.82
N ASP A 9 7.19 24.11 -7.62
CA ASP A 9 6.38 23.48 -8.66
C ASP A 9 5.62 22.31 -8.04
N LYS A 10 4.31 22.45 -7.88
CA LYS A 10 3.47 21.34 -7.44
C LYS A 10 3.54 20.21 -8.47
N ILE A 11 3.84 18.98 -8.02
CA ILE A 11 3.69 17.77 -8.84
C ILE A 11 2.23 17.72 -9.31
N SER A 12 1.98 17.40 -10.59
CA SER A 12 0.62 17.30 -11.11
C SER A 12 -0.17 16.21 -10.37
N SER A 13 -1.50 16.36 -10.30
CA SER A 13 -2.38 15.35 -9.67
C SER A 13 -2.18 13.95 -10.28
N ASP A 14 -1.99 13.86 -11.61
CA ASP A 14 -1.74 12.60 -12.29
C ASP A 14 -0.40 11.98 -11.89
N ALA A 15 0.65 12.77 -11.81
CA ALA A 15 1.97 12.28 -11.41
C ALA A 15 1.97 11.77 -9.96
N LEU A 16 1.29 12.48 -9.05
CA LEU A 16 1.19 12.05 -7.65
C LEU A 16 0.31 10.81 -7.48
N LEU A 17 -0.82 10.72 -8.21
CA LEU A 17 -1.64 9.50 -8.21
C LEU A 17 -0.89 8.30 -8.78
N ASN A 18 -0.14 8.50 -9.88
CA ASN A 18 0.72 7.46 -10.42
C ASN A 18 1.80 7.02 -9.43
N LYS A 19 2.33 7.92 -8.60
CA LYS A 19 3.26 7.57 -7.51
C LYS A 19 2.58 6.70 -6.44
N CYS A 20 1.31 6.95 -6.13
CA CYS A 20 0.53 6.10 -5.21
C CYS A 20 0.39 4.66 -5.76
N TYR A 21 0.13 4.50 -7.05
CA TYR A 21 0.12 3.18 -7.71
C TYR A 21 1.52 2.54 -7.78
N ALA A 22 2.52 3.32 -8.15
CA ALA A 22 3.90 2.85 -8.33
C ALA A 22 4.49 2.26 -7.04
N ASN A 23 4.03 2.69 -5.86
CA ASN A 23 4.45 2.15 -4.57
C ASN A 23 4.22 0.63 -4.44
N PHE A 24 3.24 0.08 -5.17
CA PHE A 24 2.96 -1.37 -5.20
C PHE A 24 3.80 -2.13 -6.24
N ALA A 25 4.38 -1.42 -7.20
CA ALA A 25 5.08 -2.04 -8.34
C ALA A 25 6.60 -1.88 -8.28
N VAL A 26 7.09 -0.77 -7.74
CA VAL A 26 8.53 -0.44 -7.73
C VAL A 26 9.01 -0.07 -6.33
N ALA A 27 10.29 -0.31 -6.07
CA ALA A 27 10.94 0.05 -4.81
C ALA A 27 11.60 1.44 -4.85
N GLY A 28 11.75 2.02 -6.03
CA GLY A 28 12.37 3.33 -6.28
C GLY A 28 12.54 3.61 -7.75
N ASN A 29 13.27 4.66 -8.10
CA ASN A 29 13.42 5.15 -9.48
C ASN A 29 14.58 4.50 -10.26
N GLY A 30 15.47 3.77 -9.60
CA GLY A 30 16.74 3.27 -10.16
C GLY A 30 16.68 1.86 -10.76
N GLY A 31 15.51 1.24 -10.95
CA GLY A 31 15.35 -0.13 -11.45
C GLY A 31 15.46 -1.18 -10.33
N ALA A 32 15.56 -2.47 -10.71
CA ALA A 32 15.44 -3.61 -9.76
C ALA A 32 16.50 -3.64 -8.65
N ASN A 33 17.69 -3.12 -8.93
CA ASN A 33 18.79 -3.01 -7.97
C ASN A 33 19.17 -1.55 -7.71
N GLY A 34 18.26 -0.63 -8.02
CA GLY A 34 18.50 0.78 -7.91
C GLY A 34 18.17 1.35 -6.54
N ASP A 35 18.22 2.66 -6.46
CA ASP A 35 17.96 3.39 -5.23
C ASP A 35 16.56 3.10 -4.70
N CYS A 36 16.47 2.59 -3.47
CA CYS A 36 15.22 2.52 -2.74
C CYS A 36 14.74 3.93 -2.42
N ASP A 37 13.46 4.20 -2.59
CA ASP A 37 12.86 5.49 -2.21
C ASP A 37 12.56 5.59 -0.71
N ILE A 38 12.89 4.56 0.05
CA ILE A 38 12.81 4.53 1.51
C ILE A 38 14.22 4.35 2.07
N ASP A 39 14.68 5.34 2.82
CA ASP A 39 16.01 5.34 3.41
C ASP A 39 16.22 4.13 4.35
N GLY A 40 17.41 3.55 4.26
CA GLY A 40 17.78 2.38 5.06
C GLY A 40 17.21 1.04 4.60
N LEU A 41 16.45 0.99 3.49
CA LEU A 41 15.94 -0.25 2.92
C LEU A 41 16.66 -0.62 1.62
N ASP A 42 16.82 -1.90 1.38
CA ASP A 42 17.33 -2.45 0.12
C ASP A 42 16.22 -2.54 -0.93
N GLY A 43 16.40 -1.88 -2.07
CA GLY A 43 15.39 -1.85 -3.14
C GLY A 43 15.16 -3.20 -3.81
N GLY A 44 16.14 -4.09 -3.83
CA GLY A 44 16.03 -5.42 -4.42
C GLY A 44 15.21 -6.40 -3.57
N THR A 45 15.19 -6.21 -2.25
CA THR A 45 14.54 -7.14 -1.31
C THR A 45 13.24 -6.60 -0.71
N THR A 46 13.00 -5.29 -0.70
CA THR A 46 11.91 -4.65 0.06
C THR A 46 10.76 -4.12 -0.82
N GLY A 47 10.67 -4.54 -2.08
CA GLY A 47 9.53 -4.24 -2.94
C GLY A 47 8.23 -4.83 -2.38
N PHE A 48 7.12 -4.09 -2.54
CA PHE A 48 5.81 -4.46 -1.98
C PHE A 48 5.39 -5.90 -2.34
N LEU A 49 5.35 -6.23 -3.63
CA LEU A 49 4.86 -7.53 -4.09
C LEU A 49 5.72 -8.69 -3.57
N ARG A 50 7.06 -8.51 -3.58
CA ARG A 50 7.98 -9.52 -3.05
C ARG A 50 7.70 -9.81 -1.59
N GLN A 51 7.58 -8.77 -0.76
CA GLN A 51 7.41 -8.96 0.67
C GLN A 51 5.99 -9.40 1.06
N LEU A 52 4.98 -8.98 0.31
CA LEU A 52 3.62 -9.50 0.49
C LEU A 52 3.59 -11.00 0.16
N PHE A 53 4.23 -11.44 -0.94
CA PHE A 53 4.36 -12.85 -1.28
C PHE A 53 5.12 -13.62 -0.19
N ASN A 54 6.30 -13.14 0.20
CA ASN A 54 7.12 -13.81 1.20
C ASN A 54 6.38 -14.03 2.52
N SER A 55 5.67 -13.02 3.01
CA SER A 55 4.95 -13.09 4.29
C SER A 55 3.73 -14.01 4.25
N ASN A 56 3.11 -14.21 3.09
CA ASN A 56 1.94 -15.06 2.94
C ASN A 56 2.27 -16.49 2.51
N GLU A 57 3.21 -16.65 1.55
CA GLU A 57 3.45 -17.95 0.91
C GLU A 57 4.64 -18.71 1.52
N LEU A 58 5.71 -18.03 1.90
CA LEU A 58 6.88 -18.72 2.47
C LEU A 58 6.67 -19.22 3.91
N THR A 59 5.58 -18.84 4.55
CA THR A 59 5.14 -19.37 5.86
C THR A 59 4.25 -20.60 5.72
N THR A 60 4.05 -21.10 4.51
CA THR A 60 3.22 -22.27 4.19
C THR A 60 4.08 -23.41 3.64
N ASP A 61 3.45 -24.58 3.40
CA ASP A 61 4.10 -25.75 2.78
C ASP A 61 4.18 -25.63 1.23
N GLU A 62 3.62 -24.57 0.63
CA GLU A 62 3.49 -24.46 -0.82
C GLU A 62 4.76 -23.95 -1.50
N ALA A 63 5.58 -23.13 -0.79
CA ALA A 63 6.77 -22.52 -1.37
C ALA A 63 7.93 -22.44 -0.38
N ILE A 64 9.14 -22.67 -0.88
CA ILE A 64 10.40 -22.46 -0.16
C ILE A 64 11.29 -21.55 -1.00
N CYS A 65 11.82 -20.50 -0.38
CA CYS A 65 12.87 -19.68 -0.96
C CYS A 65 14.23 -20.13 -0.41
N ALA A 66 15.12 -20.56 -1.31
CA ALA A 66 16.46 -21.01 -0.96
C ALA A 66 17.53 -19.88 -1.04
N TRP A 67 17.12 -18.64 -1.20
CA TRP A 67 18.04 -17.50 -1.23
C TRP A 67 18.55 -17.19 0.18
N GLY A 68 19.78 -16.67 0.26
CA GLY A 68 20.43 -16.35 1.52
C GLY A 68 20.16 -14.92 2.02
N ASP A 69 19.09 -14.27 1.55
CA ASP A 69 18.71 -12.94 2.04
C ASP A 69 18.32 -13.02 3.52
N ASP A 70 18.71 -12.02 4.28
CA ASP A 70 18.42 -11.94 5.71
C ASP A 70 16.91 -11.96 5.98
N GLY A 71 16.47 -12.89 6.84
CA GLY A 71 15.08 -13.10 7.20
C GLY A 71 14.33 -14.16 6.37
N ILE A 72 14.84 -14.65 5.23
CA ILE A 72 14.16 -15.67 4.42
C ILE A 72 13.95 -16.98 5.20
N GLU A 73 14.96 -17.46 5.92
CA GLU A 73 14.86 -18.69 6.71
C GLU A 73 13.78 -18.61 7.79
N ASN A 74 13.58 -17.42 8.38
CA ASN A 74 12.56 -17.19 9.40
C ASN A 74 11.14 -17.33 8.85
N PHE A 75 10.88 -16.97 7.59
CA PHE A 75 9.61 -17.25 6.93
C PHE A 75 9.41 -18.74 6.73
N ASN A 76 10.40 -19.45 6.17
CA ASN A 76 10.31 -20.89 5.90
C ASN A 76 10.07 -21.71 7.19
N THR A 77 10.56 -21.24 8.32
CA THR A 77 10.36 -21.89 9.63
C THR A 77 9.15 -21.33 10.40
N SER A 78 8.43 -20.35 9.83
CA SER A 78 7.32 -19.64 10.48
C SER A 78 7.69 -19.01 11.82
N MET A 79 8.93 -18.52 11.96
CA MET A 79 9.48 -17.92 13.18
C MET A 79 10.03 -16.50 12.96
N PRO A 80 9.33 -15.58 12.29
CA PRO A 80 9.75 -14.19 12.24
C PRO A 80 9.56 -13.54 13.63
N ASP A 81 10.42 -12.60 13.95
CA ASP A 81 10.32 -11.79 15.16
C ASP A 81 10.15 -10.29 14.85
N ALA A 82 10.06 -9.47 15.90
CA ALA A 82 9.83 -8.04 15.76
C ALA A 82 11.00 -7.28 15.11
N SER A 83 12.19 -7.88 15.00
CA SER A 83 13.37 -7.31 14.35
C SER A 83 13.53 -7.75 12.89
N HIS A 84 12.59 -8.54 12.37
CA HIS A 84 12.65 -9.14 11.05
C HIS A 84 12.74 -8.07 9.94
N PRO A 85 13.85 -8.02 9.15
CA PRO A 85 14.12 -6.90 8.24
C PRO A 85 13.12 -6.79 7.10
N MET A 86 12.63 -7.91 6.58
CA MET A 86 11.65 -7.91 5.48
C MET A 86 10.26 -7.49 5.93
N LEU A 87 9.83 -7.86 7.15
CA LEU A 87 8.57 -7.36 7.72
C LEU A 87 8.65 -5.87 8.02
N ALA A 88 9.78 -5.37 8.54
CA ALA A 88 10.02 -3.95 8.68
C ALA A 88 9.99 -3.22 7.33
N GLY A 89 10.58 -3.82 6.28
CA GLY A 89 10.54 -3.30 4.91
C GLY A 89 9.11 -3.17 4.38
N LEU A 90 8.28 -4.21 4.53
CA LEU A 90 6.87 -4.18 4.11
C LEU A 90 6.08 -3.13 4.90
N TYR A 91 6.24 -3.09 6.22
CA TYR A 91 5.60 -2.10 7.09
C TYR A 91 5.91 -0.66 6.66
N ASN A 92 7.19 -0.35 6.47
CA ASN A 92 7.62 0.98 6.04
C ASN A 92 7.10 1.31 4.63
N ARG A 93 7.11 0.35 3.70
CA ARG A 93 6.57 0.51 2.35
C ARG A 93 5.08 0.88 2.36
N LEU A 94 4.29 0.22 3.20
CA LEU A 94 2.87 0.52 3.34
C LEU A 94 2.64 1.94 3.89
N TYR A 95 3.40 2.36 4.92
CA TYR A 95 3.27 3.72 5.47
C TYR A 95 3.74 4.83 4.54
N VAL A 96 4.79 4.59 3.76
CA VAL A 96 5.21 5.54 2.71
C VAL A 96 4.12 5.69 1.66
N GLY A 97 3.49 4.59 1.23
CA GLY A 97 2.36 4.66 0.31
C GLY A 97 1.14 5.38 0.88
N ILE A 98 0.82 5.18 2.17
CA ILE A 98 -0.23 5.94 2.88
C ILE A 98 0.13 7.44 2.90
N THR A 99 1.40 7.79 3.10
CA THR A 99 1.85 9.19 3.06
C THR A 99 1.65 9.80 1.68
N TYR A 100 1.96 9.08 0.59
CA TYR A 100 1.67 9.57 -0.77
C TYR A 100 0.18 9.78 -1.00
N CYS A 101 -0.67 8.85 -0.54
CA CYS A 101 -2.12 9.00 -0.62
C CYS A 101 -2.63 10.21 0.20
N ASN A 102 -2.13 10.40 1.42
CA ASN A 102 -2.49 11.54 2.24
C ASN A 102 -2.07 12.87 1.59
N GLN A 103 -0.89 12.91 0.96
CA GLN A 103 -0.44 14.09 0.21
C GLN A 103 -1.38 14.38 -0.99
N TYR A 104 -1.75 13.33 -1.76
CA TYR A 104 -2.70 13.49 -2.86
C TYR A 104 -4.05 14.05 -2.37
N LEU A 105 -4.59 13.47 -1.31
CA LEU A 105 -5.88 13.89 -0.76
C LEU A 105 -5.84 15.30 -0.17
N GLN A 106 -4.71 15.73 0.39
CA GLN A 106 -4.53 17.09 0.86
C GLN A 106 -4.51 18.11 -0.29
N ASP A 107 -3.85 17.78 -1.40
CA ASP A 107 -3.60 18.74 -2.48
C ASP A 107 -4.64 18.69 -3.60
N TYR A 108 -5.30 17.55 -3.81
CA TYR A 108 -6.08 17.27 -5.04
C TYR A 108 -7.43 16.58 -4.81
N ALA A 109 -7.93 16.46 -3.58
CA ALA A 109 -9.18 15.74 -3.31
C ALA A 109 -10.39 16.29 -4.10
N ASP A 110 -10.42 17.59 -4.37
CA ASP A 110 -11.54 18.26 -5.04
C ASP A 110 -11.37 18.39 -6.57
N VAL A 111 -10.27 17.88 -7.14
CA VAL A 111 -9.96 18.08 -8.57
C VAL A 111 -10.69 17.07 -9.45
N ASP A 112 -10.75 15.81 -9.05
CA ASP A 112 -11.33 14.72 -9.82
C ASP A 112 -11.85 13.63 -8.87
N LYS A 113 -13.18 13.44 -8.84
CA LYS A 113 -13.82 12.51 -7.92
C LYS A 113 -13.38 11.07 -8.11
N GLN A 114 -13.23 10.61 -9.37
CA GLN A 114 -12.81 9.25 -9.65
C GLN A 114 -11.38 9.02 -9.17
N LYS A 115 -10.46 9.92 -9.48
CA LYS A 115 -9.06 9.82 -9.03
C LYS A 115 -8.93 9.90 -7.51
N THR A 116 -9.78 10.71 -6.88
CA THR A 116 -9.86 10.78 -5.41
C THR A 116 -10.35 9.47 -4.82
N ALA A 117 -11.38 8.85 -5.42
CA ALA A 117 -11.87 7.53 -5.01
C ALA A 117 -10.80 6.44 -5.18
N GLU A 118 -10.07 6.44 -6.29
CA GLU A 118 -8.93 5.53 -6.51
C GLU A 118 -7.85 5.72 -5.44
N CYS A 119 -7.46 6.96 -5.14
CA CYS A 119 -6.46 7.25 -4.10
C CYS A 119 -6.93 6.79 -2.71
N ARG A 120 -8.19 7.05 -2.36
CA ARG A 120 -8.80 6.57 -1.10
C ARG A 120 -8.82 5.03 -1.04
N PHE A 121 -9.11 4.35 -2.15
CA PHE A 121 -9.01 2.90 -2.23
C PHE A 121 -7.58 2.41 -1.96
N LEU A 122 -6.56 2.99 -2.62
CA LEU A 122 -5.16 2.59 -2.43
C LEU A 122 -4.71 2.78 -0.97
N ARG A 123 -5.16 3.85 -0.32
CA ARG A 123 -4.92 4.07 1.11
C ARG A 123 -5.61 3.02 1.98
N ALA A 124 -6.89 2.74 1.72
CA ALA A 124 -7.66 1.74 2.46
C ALA A 124 -7.07 0.33 2.28
N PHE A 125 -6.60 -0.01 1.08
CA PHE A 125 -5.92 -1.28 0.82
C PHE A 125 -4.64 -1.45 1.63
N GLN A 126 -3.83 -0.39 1.75
CA GLN A 126 -2.62 -0.45 2.60
C GLN A 126 -2.97 -0.60 4.08
N PHE A 127 -4.00 0.08 4.56
CA PHE A 127 -4.49 -0.11 5.93
C PHE A 127 -5.08 -1.51 6.16
N TYR A 128 -5.75 -2.09 5.14
CA TYR A 128 -6.19 -3.49 5.22
C TYR A 128 -5.01 -4.44 5.44
N LEU A 129 -3.93 -4.30 4.67
CA LEU A 129 -2.73 -5.12 4.83
C LEU A 129 -2.02 -4.91 6.17
N LEU A 130 -1.98 -3.66 6.66
CA LEU A 130 -1.47 -3.35 7.99
C LEU A 130 -2.33 -3.98 9.09
N MET A 131 -3.65 -3.91 8.96
CA MET A 131 -4.58 -4.54 9.90
C MET A 131 -4.43 -6.07 9.92
N ASP A 132 -4.29 -6.68 8.75
CA ASP A 132 -4.14 -8.13 8.60
C ASP A 132 -2.81 -8.62 9.21
N GLY A 133 -1.70 -7.95 8.91
CA GLY A 133 -0.36 -8.34 9.37
C GLY A 133 -0.02 -7.93 10.81
N TRP A 134 -0.53 -6.79 11.29
CA TRP A 134 -0.11 -6.21 12.59
C TRP A 134 -1.26 -5.92 13.57
N GLY A 135 -2.50 -6.01 13.13
CA GLY A 135 -3.67 -5.78 13.99
C GLY A 135 -3.90 -4.32 14.35
N ASN A 136 -3.42 -3.89 15.52
CA ASN A 136 -3.51 -2.50 15.97
C ASN A 136 -2.32 -1.72 15.43
N VAL A 137 -2.56 -0.63 14.69
CA VAL A 137 -1.52 0.09 13.96
C VAL A 137 -1.66 1.61 14.10
N PRO A 138 -0.59 2.39 13.92
CA PRO A 138 -0.69 3.85 13.75
C PRO A 138 -1.64 4.22 12.60
N PHE A 139 -2.43 5.28 12.79
CA PHE A 139 -3.49 5.66 11.85
C PHE A 139 -3.35 7.11 11.35
N PRO A 140 -2.32 7.42 10.53
CA PRO A 140 -2.18 8.73 9.92
C PRO A 140 -3.14 8.87 8.72
N THR A 141 -4.12 9.76 8.83
CA THR A 141 -5.07 10.09 7.74
C THR A 141 -4.80 11.43 7.07
N ALA A 142 -3.78 12.14 7.53
CA ALA A 142 -3.33 13.41 6.99
C ALA A 142 -1.80 13.55 7.12
N ILE A 143 -1.22 14.51 6.41
CA ILE A 143 0.19 14.89 6.59
C ILE A 143 0.29 15.70 7.87
N SER A 144 1.09 15.23 8.82
CA SER A 144 1.35 15.89 10.09
C SER A 144 2.77 15.59 10.59
N SER A 145 3.34 16.50 11.37
CA SER A 145 4.57 16.28 12.15
C SER A 145 4.31 15.56 13.47
N ASP A 146 3.05 15.46 13.89
CA ASP A 146 2.67 14.79 15.13
C ASP A 146 2.71 13.28 14.97
N ALA A 147 3.08 12.58 16.03
CA ALA A 147 3.03 11.13 16.06
C ALA A 147 1.57 10.64 15.90
N PRO A 148 1.28 9.75 14.93
CA PRO A 148 -0.08 9.28 14.74
C PRO A 148 -0.55 8.45 15.93
N GLN A 149 -1.83 8.58 16.27
CA GLN A 149 -2.45 7.73 17.28
C GLN A 149 -2.64 6.31 16.73
N GLN A 150 -2.58 5.32 17.61
CA GLN A 150 -2.87 3.94 17.26
C GLN A 150 -4.40 3.74 17.16
N ILE A 151 -4.83 3.05 16.09
CA ILE A 151 -6.21 2.55 15.94
C ILE A 151 -6.28 1.06 16.30
N LYS A 152 -7.39 0.64 16.91
CA LYS A 152 -7.65 -0.76 17.17
C LYS A 152 -8.10 -1.49 15.92
N ARG A 153 -7.78 -2.78 15.79
CA ARG A 153 -8.16 -3.61 14.64
C ARG A 153 -9.65 -3.53 14.30
N ALA A 154 -10.53 -3.59 15.31
CA ALA A 154 -11.98 -3.52 15.09
C ALA A 154 -12.45 -2.16 14.55
N ASP A 155 -11.88 -1.06 15.06
CA ASP A 155 -12.20 0.28 14.60
C ASP A 155 -11.63 0.53 13.19
N LEU A 156 -10.45 -0.02 12.89
CA LEU A 156 -9.83 0.04 11.56
C LEU A 156 -10.64 -0.77 10.54
N PHE A 157 -11.16 -1.94 10.92
CA PHE A 157 -12.08 -2.73 10.09
C PHE A 157 -13.30 -1.89 9.70
N ALA A 158 -13.97 -1.26 10.69
CA ALA A 158 -15.14 -0.43 10.42
C ALA A 158 -14.82 0.78 9.55
N TRP A 159 -13.65 1.38 9.73
CA TRP A 159 -13.19 2.49 8.90
C TRP A 159 -12.94 2.05 7.44
N ILE A 160 -12.23 0.92 7.22
CA ILE A 160 -11.97 0.39 5.86
C ILE A 160 -13.29 0.08 5.16
N GLU A 161 -14.23 -0.57 5.87
CA GLU A 161 -15.56 -0.88 5.33
C GLU A 161 -16.30 0.39 4.89
N SER A 162 -16.31 1.41 5.75
CA SER A 162 -16.96 2.69 5.45
C SER A 162 -16.31 3.40 4.26
N GLU A 163 -14.97 3.46 4.22
CA GLU A 163 -14.23 4.07 3.10
C GLU A 163 -14.58 3.40 1.77
N LEU A 164 -14.55 2.06 1.71
CA LEU A 164 -14.83 1.32 0.47
C LEU A 164 -16.28 1.51 -0.01
N LYS A 165 -17.25 1.53 0.91
CA LYS A 165 -18.66 1.78 0.58
C LYS A 165 -18.91 3.22 0.11
N GLU A 166 -18.22 4.17 0.69
CA GLU A 166 -18.35 5.59 0.35
C GLU A 166 -17.76 5.91 -1.02
N ILE A 167 -16.62 5.34 -1.37
CA ILE A 167 -15.94 5.62 -2.65
C ILE A 167 -16.50 4.83 -3.83
N GLU A 168 -17.19 3.71 -3.59
CA GLU A 168 -17.66 2.80 -4.65
C GLU A 168 -18.45 3.51 -5.74
N PRO A 169 -19.41 4.43 -5.46
CA PRO A 169 -20.15 5.13 -6.50
C PRO A 169 -19.30 6.00 -7.43
N ASP A 170 -18.17 6.51 -6.95
CA ASP A 170 -17.28 7.41 -7.69
C ASP A 170 -16.16 6.66 -8.47
N LEU A 171 -16.01 5.34 -8.26
CA LEU A 171 -15.06 4.52 -9.00
C LEU A 171 -15.56 4.21 -10.42
N ALA A 172 -14.63 3.93 -11.33
CA ALA A 172 -14.96 3.44 -12.67
C ALA A 172 -15.78 2.15 -12.61
N GLU A 173 -16.67 1.97 -13.61
CA GLU A 173 -17.45 0.74 -13.73
C GLU A 173 -16.54 -0.49 -13.92
N ALA A 174 -16.92 -1.59 -13.28
CA ALA A 174 -16.22 -2.86 -13.38
C ALA A 174 -16.31 -3.41 -14.81
N LYS A 175 -15.22 -3.37 -15.55
CA LYS A 175 -15.12 -3.93 -16.90
C LYS A 175 -13.71 -4.40 -17.19
N PRO A 176 -13.54 -5.43 -18.05
CA PRO A 176 -12.20 -5.82 -18.51
C PRO A 176 -11.62 -4.70 -19.39
N GLU A 177 -10.43 -4.24 -19.02
CA GLU A 177 -9.64 -3.28 -19.79
C GLU A 177 -8.46 -3.99 -20.45
N LYS A 178 -8.07 -3.55 -21.65
CA LYS A 178 -6.89 -4.06 -22.36
C LYS A 178 -5.71 -3.13 -22.17
N GLU A 179 -4.51 -3.69 -22.33
CA GLU A 179 -3.29 -2.89 -22.36
C GLU A 179 -3.40 -1.73 -23.35
N GLY A 180 -3.07 -0.52 -22.92
CA GLY A 180 -3.19 0.71 -23.68
C GLY A 180 -4.52 1.47 -23.51
N GLU A 181 -5.53 0.89 -22.89
CA GLU A 181 -6.75 1.60 -22.50
C GLU A 181 -6.51 2.39 -21.19
N ALA A 182 -7.21 3.51 -21.05
CA ALA A 182 -6.98 4.46 -19.94
C ALA A 182 -7.25 3.86 -18.53
N GLY A 183 -8.13 2.86 -18.46
CA GLY A 183 -8.48 2.17 -17.22
C GLY A 183 -7.57 0.97 -16.89
N TYR A 184 -6.69 0.55 -17.80
CA TYR A 184 -5.86 -0.62 -17.58
C TYR A 184 -4.93 -0.47 -16.37
N GLY A 185 -5.03 -1.44 -15.46
CA GLY A 185 -4.25 -1.43 -14.21
C GLY A 185 -4.71 -0.42 -13.16
N ARG A 186 -5.86 0.27 -13.37
CA ARG A 186 -6.43 1.20 -12.39
C ARG A 186 -7.53 0.53 -11.56
N VAL A 187 -7.77 1.10 -10.39
CA VAL A 187 -8.84 0.66 -9.49
C VAL A 187 -10.21 0.97 -10.08
N ASP A 188 -11.10 -0.01 -10.02
CA ASP A 188 -12.50 0.09 -10.40
C ASP A 188 -13.41 -0.47 -9.29
N LYS A 189 -14.72 -0.52 -9.53
CA LYS A 189 -15.70 -1.08 -8.58
C LYS A 189 -15.41 -2.54 -8.23
N ALA A 190 -14.90 -3.35 -9.18
CA ALA A 190 -14.58 -4.74 -8.91
C ALA A 190 -13.46 -4.87 -7.87
N ALA A 191 -12.46 -3.98 -7.90
CA ALA A 191 -11.41 -3.96 -6.90
C ALA A 191 -11.99 -3.65 -5.49
N ALA A 192 -12.90 -2.69 -5.39
CA ALA A 192 -13.56 -2.36 -4.12
C ALA A 192 -14.41 -3.53 -3.58
N TRP A 193 -15.20 -4.18 -4.44
CA TRP A 193 -15.98 -5.36 -4.06
C TRP A 193 -15.11 -6.53 -3.62
N MET A 194 -13.99 -6.77 -4.31
CA MET A 194 -13.06 -7.83 -3.94
C MET A 194 -12.39 -7.57 -2.59
N LEU A 195 -12.01 -6.32 -2.32
CA LEU A 195 -11.42 -5.96 -1.03
C LEU A 195 -12.44 -6.08 0.11
N LEU A 196 -13.70 -5.66 -0.11
CA LEU A 196 -14.80 -5.86 0.84
C LEU A 196 -15.04 -7.36 1.10
N ALA A 197 -15.04 -8.20 0.07
CA ALA A 197 -15.18 -9.64 0.24
C ALA A 197 -14.06 -10.23 1.10
N ARG A 198 -12.80 -9.83 0.86
CA ARG A 198 -11.65 -10.25 1.68
C ARG A 198 -11.77 -9.76 3.12
N LEU A 199 -12.21 -8.51 3.30
CA LEU A 199 -12.43 -7.92 4.62
C LEU A 199 -13.45 -8.74 5.42
N TYR A 200 -14.58 -9.11 4.82
CA TYR A 200 -15.63 -9.87 5.49
C TYR A 200 -15.27 -11.33 5.78
N ILE A 201 -14.53 -12.00 4.90
CA ILE A 201 -14.05 -13.37 5.15
C ILE A 201 -13.16 -13.43 6.38
N ASN A 202 -12.38 -12.37 6.64
CA ASN A 202 -11.43 -12.29 7.75
C ASN A 202 -11.97 -11.49 8.95
N ALA A 203 -13.28 -11.27 9.03
CA ALA A 203 -13.95 -10.46 10.06
C ALA A 203 -14.15 -11.22 11.40
N GLN A 204 -13.13 -11.91 11.92
CA GLN A 204 -13.19 -12.59 13.22
C GLN A 204 -12.56 -11.76 14.35
#